data_b9dda17985eaca3926bd95d4651cc3a0
#
_entry.id   b9dda17985eaca3926bd95d4651cc3a0
#
_cell.length_a   1.000
_cell.length_b   1.000
_cell.length_c   1.000
_cell.angle_alpha   90.00
_cell.angle_beta   90.00
_cell.angle_gamma   90.00
#
_symmetry.space_group_name_H-M   'P 1'
#
loop_
_entity.id
_entity.type
_entity.pdbx_description
1 polymer ?
#
loop_
_entity_poly.entity_id
_entity_poly.type
_entity_poly.pdbx_seq_one_letter_code
_entity_poly.pdbx_strand_id
1 'polypeptide(L)' 'MIFLTHLNGMIFYINPELIQTVESTPDTVVTLVGNKIFIVKDTPQEIAERFIEYRRKTLMPFVSKTLDE' A
#
# COMPACT_ATOMS: atom_id res chain seq x y z
N MET A 1 3.15 4.52 5.53
CA MET A 1 3.86 4.00 4.33
C MET A 1 3.69 2.51 4.22
N ILE A 2 3.53 2.03 3.02
CA ILE A 2 3.58 0.59 2.76
C ILE A 2 4.71 0.34 1.78
N PHE A 3 5.24 -0.88 1.79
CA PHE A 3 6.30 -1.21 0.85
C PHE A 3 5.71 -1.93 -0.36
N LEU A 4 6.36 -1.72 -1.49
CA LEU A 4 6.06 -2.43 -2.72
C LEU A 4 7.38 -2.92 -3.30
N THR A 5 7.30 -3.84 -4.23
CA THR A 5 8.49 -4.46 -4.80
C THR A 5 8.51 -4.21 -6.30
N HIS A 6 9.55 -3.51 -6.77
CA HIS A 6 9.76 -3.33 -8.21
C HIS A 6 9.94 -4.67 -8.88
N LEU A 7 9.76 -4.68 -10.19
CA LEU A 7 9.96 -5.92 -10.95
C LEU A 7 11.37 -6.46 -10.82
N ASN A 8 12.34 -5.58 -10.59
CA ASN A 8 13.72 -6.02 -10.39
C ASN A 8 14.00 -6.51 -8.98
N GLY A 9 13.00 -6.53 -8.12
CA GLY A 9 13.14 -7.03 -6.77
C GLY A 9 13.47 -5.98 -5.72
N MET A 10 13.73 -4.77 -6.13
CA MET A 10 14.03 -3.72 -5.16
C MET A 10 12.76 -3.23 -4.48
N ILE A 11 12.87 -2.99 -3.20
CA ILE A 11 11.74 -2.56 -2.38
C ILE A 11 11.73 -1.04 -2.30
N PHE A 12 10.52 -0.48 -2.37
CA PHE A 12 10.35 0.95 -2.19
C PHE A 12 9.09 1.18 -1.37
N TYR A 13 8.97 2.38 -0.82
CA TYR A 13 7.86 2.72 0.07
C TYR A 13 7.04 3.85 -0.54
N ILE A 14 5.73 3.75 -0.40
CA ILE A 14 4.84 4.81 -0.86
C ILE A 14 3.82 5.13 0.22
N ASN A 15 3.22 6.29 0.08
CA ASN A 15 2.08 6.66 0.91
C ASN A 15 0.85 6.02 0.27
N PRO A 16 0.23 5.02 0.92
CA PRO A 16 -0.89 4.31 0.30
C PRO A 16 -2.11 5.19 0.10
N GLU A 17 -2.18 6.32 0.79
CA GLU A 17 -3.30 7.24 0.59
C GLU A 17 -3.28 7.87 -0.80
N LEU A 18 -2.14 7.79 -1.49
CA LEU A 18 -2.02 8.32 -2.84
C LEU A 18 -2.42 7.32 -3.91
N ILE A 19 -2.70 6.08 -3.54
CA ILE A 19 -3.06 5.06 -4.51
C ILE A 19 -4.48 5.33 -5.01
N GLN A 20 -4.60 5.41 -6.32
CA GLN A 20 -5.88 5.61 -6.96
C GLN A 20 -6.48 4.30 -7.42
N THR A 21 -5.69 3.48 -8.11
CA THR A 21 -6.15 2.18 -8.58
C THR A 21 -5.01 1.17 -8.52
N VAL A 22 -5.41 -0.10 -8.39
CA VAL A 22 -4.48 -1.23 -8.46
C VAL A 22 -5.11 -2.23 -9.43
N GLU A 23 -4.41 -2.54 -10.50
CA GLU A 23 -4.91 -3.46 -11.51
C GLU A 23 -3.90 -4.58 -11.72
N SER A 24 -4.38 -5.71 -12.20
CA SER A 24 -3.53 -6.89 -12.31
C SER A 24 -3.78 -7.57 -13.65
N THR A 25 -3.26 -6.99 -14.75
CA THR A 25 -3.43 -7.55 -16.08
C THR A 25 -2.33 -7.06 -17.00
N PRO A 26 -1.31 -7.83 -17.30
CA PRO A 26 -0.93 -9.08 -16.66
C PRO A 26 -0.16 -8.88 -15.36
N ASP A 27 0.50 -7.74 -15.20
CA ASP A 27 1.25 -7.42 -14.00
C ASP A 27 0.44 -6.49 -13.12
N THR A 28 0.83 -6.39 -11.87
CA THR A 28 0.18 -5.47 -10.95
C THR A 28 0.61 -4.05 -11.27
N VAL A 29 -0.35 -3.22 -11.62
CA VAL A 29 -0.11 -1.83 -11.97
C VAL A 29 -0.77 -0.96 -10.91
N VAL A 30 0.05 -0.14 -10.24
CA VAL A 30 -0.41 0.76 -9.19
C VAL A 30 -0.38 2.16 -9.74
N THR A 31 -1.54 2.81 -9.80
CA THR A 31 -1.66 4.18 -10.27
C THR A 31 -1.90 5.09 -9.09
N LEU A 32 -1.06 6.08 -8.96
CA LEU A 32 -1.20 7.08 -7.90
C LEU A 32 -1.90 8.32 -8.43
N VAL A 33 -2.40 9.12 -7.50
CA VAL A 33 -2.95 10.41 -7.90
C VAL A 33 -1.87 11.18 -8.64
N GLY A 34 -2.26 11.93 -9.67
CA GLY A 34 -1.30 12.62 -10.50
C GLY A 34 -0.78 11.76 -11.63
N ASN A 35 -1.41 10.60 -11.84
CA ASN A 35 -1.10 9.71 -12.96
C ASN A 35 0.29 9.09 -12.90
N LYS A 36 0.86 9.00 -11.71
CA LYS A 36 2.12 8.29 -11.55
C LYS A 36 1.83 6.80 -11.49
N ILE A 37 2.57 6.01 -12.26
CA ILE A 37 2.28 4.59 -12.41
C ILE A 37 3.51 3.78 -12.03
N PHE A 38 3.28 2.72 -11.25
CA PHE A 38 4.31 1.75 -10.91
C PHE A 38 3.83 0.35 -11.27
N ILE A 39 4.77 -0.44 -11.81
CA ILE A 39 4.51 -1.86 -12.06
C ILE A 39 5.29 -2.62 -11.00
N VAL A 40 4.60 -3.48 -10.25
CA VAL A 40 5.21 -4.12 -9.09
C VAL A 40 4.96 -5.61 -9.12
N LYS A 41 5.74 -6.34 -8.31
CA LYS A 41 5.61 -7.78 -8.20
C LYS A 41 4.53 -8.19 -7.20
N ASP A 42 4.18 -7.30 -6.30
CA ASP A 42 3.19 -7.60 -5.26
C ASP A 42 1.83 -7.80 -5.91
N THR A 43 1.05 -8.72 -5.34
CA THR A 43 -0.31 -8.92 -5.87
C THR A 43 -1.23 -7.83 -5.34
N PRO A 44 -2.34 -7.56 -6.05
CA PRO A 44 -3.31 -6.60 -5.53
C PRO A 44 -3.80 -6.97 -4.15
N GLN A 45 -3.92 -8.27 -3.88
CA GLN A 45 -4.37 -8.73 -2.58
C GLN A 45 -3.36 -8.38 -1.50
N GLU A 46 -2.08 -8.56 -1.78
CA GLU A 46 -1.04 -8.21 -0.83
C GLU A 46 -1.03 -6.71 -0.56
N ILE A 47 -1.23 -5.93 -1.60
CA ILE A 47 -1.27 -4.49 -1.45
C ILE A 47 -2.46 -4.07 -0.60
N ALA A 48 -3.62 -4.69 -0.85
CA ALA A 48 -4.81 -4.40 -0.08
C ALA A 48 -4.61 -4.74 1.40
N GLU A 49 -3.96 -5.86 1.68
CA GLU A 49 -3.70 -6.25 3.04
C GLU A 49 -2.78 -5.27 3.75
N ARG A 50 -1.76 -4.79 3.03
CA ARG A 50 -0.85 -3.80 3.60
C ARG A 50 -1.55 -2.48 3.83
N PHE A 51 -2.48 -2.12 2.97
CA PHE A 51 -3.26 -0.91 3.14
C PHE A 51 -4.16 -1.00 4.36
N ILE A 52 -4.79 -2.14 4.54
CA ILE A 52 -5.65 -2.36 5.70
C ILE A 52 -4.82 -2.29 6.98
N GLU A 53 -3.65 -2.89 6.97
CA GLU A 53 -2.77 -2.86 8.12
C GLU A 53 -2.28 -1.44 8.40
N TYR A 54 -1.99 -0.70 7.34
CA TYR A 54 -1.59 0.70 7.47
C TYR A 54 -2.71 1.52 8.10
N ARG A 55 -3.93 1.33 7.62
CA ARG A 55 -5.08 2.04 8.17
C ARG A 55 -5.30 1.68 9.61
N ARG A 56 -5.15 0.42 9.94
CA ARG A 56 -5.30 -0.03 11.31
C ARG A 56 -4.27 0.64 12.21
N LYS A 57 -3.03 0.69 11.77
CA LYS A 57 -1.97 1.32 12.56
C LYS A 57 -2.17 2.81 12.69
N THR A 58 -2.76 3.42 11.68
CA THR A 58 -3.00 4.85 11.72
C THR A 58 -4.10 5.19 12.70
N LEU A 59 -5.13 4.34 12.77
CA LEU A 59 -6.27 4.58 13.66
C LEU A 59 -6.06 4.00 15.04
N MET A 60 -5.45 2.82 15.10
CA MET A 60 -5.31 2.11 16.36
C MET A 60 -4.46 2.83 17.40
N PRO A 61 -3.37 3.51 17.04
CA PRO A 61 -2.62 4.22 18.08
C PRO A 61 -3.49 5.16 18.88
N PHE A 62 -4.41 5.81 18.23
CA PHE A 62 -5.32 6.71 18.90
C PHE A 62 -6.25 5.95 19.83
N VAL A 63 -6.79 4.85 19.34
CA VAL A 63 -7.69 4.02 20.12
C VAL A 63 -6.91 3.24 21.17
N SER A 64 -5.77 2.70 20.79
CA SER A 64 -4.95 1.90 21.70
C SER A 64 -4.53 2.69 22.90
N LYS A 65 -4.12 3.90 22.69
CA LYS A 65 -3.72 4.74 23.81
C LYS A 65 -4.84 4.91 24.80
N THR A 66 -6.05 4.94 24.28
CA THR A 66 -7.22 5.07 25.13
C THR A 66 -7.54 3.77 25.85
N LEU A 67 -7.37 2.65 25.16
CA LEU A 67 -7.77 1.38 25.69
C LEU A 67 -6.67 0.68 26.49
N ASP A 68 -5.45 0.81 26.04
CA ASP A 68 -4.32 0.13 26.68
C ASP A 68 -3.80 0.87 27.87
N GLU A 69 -4.09 2.15 27.95
CA GLU A 69 -3.65 2.96 29.07
C GLU A 69 -4.63 2.86 30.20
#